data_15b845449998741fb9c26751b232bdf4
#
_entry.id   15b845449998741fb9c26751b232bdf4
#
_cell.length_a   1.000
_cell.length_b   1.000
_cell.length_c   1.000
_cell.angle_alpha   90.00
_cell.angle_beta   90.00
_cell.angle_gamma   90.00
#
_symmetry.space_group_name_H-M   'P 1'
#
loop_
_entity.id
_entity.type
_entity.pdbx_description
1 polymer ?
#
loop_
_entity_poly.entity_id
_entity_poly.type
_entity_poly.pdbx_seq_one_letter_code
_entity_poly.pdbx_strand_id
1 'polypeptide(L)'
;MLEQKDGQFQCKEMSFQYELLPHINIQQQTCWAVSINSDDQLLLIGAESNINIMQFKAGAVKKIQTIQKHQSWITTLNFFKQISLFISGSSSVKIWSSNLLSNPKFLLKLQEHSSNIQCLALRNSTPSVIISGSKDCNIKFWYQKENQWICLQTIREHSNIVSGLSLNQEGNSLISCGDDNQILIIKCTDEQRWNVVQKIQGHGVRLSFISQESFAFQPWQSDKLELYTYEPQIGQYQKNKEIAIKGSKQFCTHLFPCSFIPSKHILLSKNAYNLNLIRLNTSSSILHGKLEQAIEFNYPNNWLGTIFGTMSENGDFLITWDSQSKQIQIRKYKEIYKQRRTQDSKMCTIF
;
A
#
# COMPACT_ATOMS: atom_id res chain seq x y z
N MET A 1 -0.55 28.24 -10.57
CA MET A 1 -0.82 29.67 -10.32
C MET A 1 0.01 30.50 -11.26
N LEU A 2 -0.60 31.47 -11.90
CA LEU A 2 0.10 32.46 -12.75
C LEU A 2 0.47 33.66 -11.87
N GLU A 3 1.73 33.94 -11.69
CA GLU A 3 2.21 35.18 -11.09
C GLU A 3 2.81 36.06 -12.20
N GLN A 4 2.41 37.32 -12.25
CA GLN A 4 2.93 38.29 -13.16
C GLN A 4 4.16 38.99 -12.53
N LYS A 5 5.34 38.74 -13.04
CA LYS A 5 6.56 39.49 -12.74
C LYS A 5 7.16 39.92 -14.06
N ASP A 6 7.40 41.23 -14.20
CA ASP A 6 8.05 41.86 -15.37
C ASP A 6 7.40 41.58 -16.75
N GLY A 7 6.04 41.52 -16.80
CA GLY A 7 5.30 41.34 -18.05
C GLY A 7 5.36 39.98 -18.71
N GLN A 8 5.95 38.99 -18.05
CA GLN A 8 5.97 37.57 -18.49
C GLN A 8 5.17 36.71 -17.56
N PHE A 9 4.24 35.92 -18.11
CA PHE A 9 3.53 34.87 -17.36
C PHE A 9 4.47 33.69 -17.13
N GLN A 10 4.88 33.43 -15.88
CA GLN A 10 5.63 32.25 -15.51
C GLN A 10 4.67 31.18 -15.05
N CYS A 11 4.66 30.05 -15.75
CA CYS A 11 3.92 28.86 -15.32
C CYS A 11 4.77 28.11 -14.31
N LYS A 12 4.39 28.14 -13.03
CA LYS A 12 5.03 27.32 -11.99
C LYS A 12 4.49 25.90 -12.09
N GLU A 13 5.31 24.92 -12.47
CA GLU A 13 4.96 23.51 -12.39
C GLU A 13 5.13 23.03 -10.94
N MET A 14 4.04 22.61 -10.33
CA MET A 14 4.04 22.07 -8.98
C MET A 14 4.51 20.62 -9.01
N SER A 15 5.55 20.31 -8.28
CA SER A 15 6.11 18.97 -8.08
C SER A 15 6.18 18.68 -6.57
N PHE A 16 6.58 17.48 -6.18
CA PHE A 16 6.80 17.13 -4.79
C PHE A 16 8.01 16.20 -4.65
N GLN A 17 8.50 16.11 -3.42
CA GLN A 17 9.46 15.08 -3.01
C GLN A 17 9.24 14.66 -1.56
N TYR A 18 9.71 13.46 -1.23
CA TYR A 18 9.83 12.97 0.13
C TYR A 18 11.29 13.10 0.55
N GLU A 19 11.54 14.02 1.50
CA GLU A 19 12.89 14.29 2.02
C GLU A 19 13.14 13.44 3.26
N LEU A 20 14.31 12.80 3.31
CA LEU A 20 14.73 12.02 4.48
C LEU A 20 14.92 12.96 5.68
N LEU A 21 14.25 12.62 6.79
CA LEU A 21 14.43 13.34 8.03
C LEU A 21 15.76 12.94 8.70
N PRO A 22 16.54 13.91 9.22
CA PRO A 22 17.78 13.61 9.91
C PRO A 22 17.53 12.89 11.25
N HIS A 23 18.45 12.01 11.63
CA HIS A 23 18.60 11.44 12.99
C HIS A 23 17.50 10.51 13.52
N ILE A 24 17.02 9.57 12.71
CA ILE A 24 16.21 8.47 13.25
C ILE A 24 16.96 7.16 13.03
N ASN A 25 17.92 6.89 13.92
CA ASN A 25 18.64 5.61 13.94
C ASN A 25 17.88 4.60 14.81
N ILE A 26 16.74 4.10 14.30
CA ILE A 26 16.07 2.98 14.95
C ILE A 26 16.52 1.73 14.24
N GLN A 27 17.56 1.12 14.78
CA GLN A 27 18.03 -0.17 14.33
C GLN A 27 16.97 -1.25 14.62
N GLN A 28 16.60 -2.01 13.63
CA GLN A 28 15.67 -3.11 13.74
C GLN A 28 16.27 -4.37 13.13
N GLN A 29 16.00 -5.50 13.76
CA GLN A 29 16.16 -6.80 13.11
C GLN A 29 15.26 -6.86 11.87
N THR A 30 15.25 -7.96 11.15
CA THR A 30 14.49 -8.09 9.91
C THR A 30 13.03 -7.62 10.09
N CYS A 31 12.66 -6.57 9.39
CA CYS A 31 11.32 -5.97 9.43
C CYS A 31 10.59 -6.30 8.12
N TRP A 32 9.39 -6.88 8.21
CA TRP A 32 8.61 -7.31 7.04
C TRP A 32 7.29 -6.55 6.89
N ALA A 33 6.85 -5.89 7.94
CA ALA A 33 5.61 -5.15 7.96
C ALA A 33 5.75 -3.86 8.76
N VAL A 34 5.21 -2.78 8.23
CA VAL A 34 5.15 -1.48 8.88
C VAL A 34 3.74 -0.92 8.70
N SER A 35 3.16 -0.36 9.74
CA SER A 35 1.87 0.32 9.67
C SER A 35 1.84 1.52 10.60
N ILE A 36 1.23 2.61 10.16
CA ILE A 36 1.00 3.81 10.97
C ILE A 36 -0.52 4.04 11.10
N ASN A 37 -0.97 4.51 12.24
CA ASN A 37 -2.39 4.83 12.45
C ASN A 37 -2.78 6.14 11.75
N SER A 38 -4.09 6.37 11.62
CA SER A 38 -4.64 7.54 10.91
C SER A 38 -4.26 8.89 11.52
N ASP A 39 -3.96 8.92 12.82
CA ASP A 39 -3.61 10.15 13.55
C ASP A 39 -2.10 10.44 13.52
N ASP A 40 -1.31 9.60 12.85
CA ASP A 40 0.15 9.67 12.82
C ASP A 40 0.79 9.70 14.25
N GLN A 41 0.23 8.93 15.19
CA GLN A 41 0.72 8.88 16.57
C GLN A 41 1.34 7.55 16.97
N LEU A 42 0.92 6.45 16.32
CA LEU A 42 1.39 5.10 16.58
C LEU A 42 1.94 4.46 15.32
N LEU A 43 3.15 3.93 15.43
CA LEU A 43 3.82 3.17 14.38
C LEU A 43 4.04 1.73 14.88
N LEU A 44 3.60 0.77 14.09
CA LEU A 44 3.83 -0.66 14.31
C LEU A 44 4.92 -1.15 13.36
N ILE A 45 5.84 -1.93 13.90
CA ILE A 45 6.94 -2.54 13.16
C ILE A 45 6.94 -4.04 13.46
N GLY A 46 6.70 -4.84 12.44
CA GLY A 46 6.80 -6.31 12.51
C GLY A 46 8.25 -6.74 12.37
N ALA A 47 8.92 -6.94 13.49
CA ALA A 47 10.31 -7.37 13.57
C ALA A 47 10.36 -8.88 13.87
N GLU A 48 10.60 -9.69 12.84
CA GLU A 48 10.49 -11.16 12.91
C GLU A 48 9.12 -11.59 13.45
N SER A 49 9.06 -12.27 14.60
CA SER A 49 7.82 -12.67 15.26
C SER A 49 7.29 -11.65 16.29
N ASN A 50 7.95 -10.50 16.41
CA ASN A 50 7.64 -9.47 17.38
C ASN A 50 6.97 -8.26 16.72
N ILE A 51 6.05 -7.61 17.44
CA ILE A 51 5.52 -6.30 17.06
C ILE A 51 6.16 -5.25 17.96
N ASN A 52 6.98 -4.39 17.41
CA ASN A 52 7.45 -3.20 18.11
C ASN A 52 6.44 -2.07 17.92
N ILE A 53 5.96 -1.53 19.04
CA ILE A 53 5.04 -0.40 19.08
C ILE A 53 5.85 0.84 19.39
N MET A 54 5.71 1.84 18.53
CA MET A 54 6.42 3.09 18.62
C MET A 54 5.43 4.24 18.75
N GLN A 55 5.70 5.19 19.63
CA GLN A 55 5.10 6.51 19.55
C GLN A 55 5.72 7.25 18.36
N PHE A 56 4.87 7.85 17.54
CA PHE A 56 5.27 8.67 16.42
C PHE A 56 4.79 10.11 16.66
N LYS A 57 5.65 11.09 16.48
CA LYS A 57 5.28 12.50 16.62
C LYS A 57 6.10 13.35 15.66
N ALA A 58 5.44 13.88 14.62
CA ALA A 58 6.05 14.78 13.65
C ALA A 58 7.36 14.24 13.02
N GLY A 59 7.47 12.93 12.83
CA GLY A 59 8.68 12.27 12.31
C GLY A 59 9.63 11.75 13.40
N ALA A 60 9.48 12.16 14.66
CA ALA A 60 10.21 11.56 15.78
C ALA A 60 9.56 10.24 16.22
N VAL A 61 10.38 9.26 16.59
CA VAL A 61 9.91 7.93 16.96
C VAL A 61 10.53 7.52 18.30
N LYS A 62 9.68 7.03 19.21
CA LYS A 62 10.10 6.49 20.50
C LYS A 62 9.45 5.13 20.72
N LYS A 63 10.26 4.11 21.00
CA LYS A 63 9.74 2.77 21.32
C LYS A 63 8.95 2.81 22.63
N ILE A 64 7.70 2.33 22.57
CA ILE A 64 6.83 2.18 23.76
C ILE A 64 6.96 0.74 24.28
N GLN A 65 6.84 -0.26 23.38
CA GLN A 65 6.72 -1.65 23.80
C GLN A 65 7.05 -2.64 22.69
N THR A 66 7.29 -3.89 23.09
CA THR A 66 7.39 -5.05 22.19
C THR A 66 6.36 -6.11 22.58
N ILE A 67 5.58 -6.56 21.61
CA ILE A 67 4.66 -7.69 21.77
C ILE A 67 5.32 -8.95 21.21
N GLN A 68 5.49 -9.98 22.04
CA GLN A 68 6.11 -11.26 21.69
C GLN A 68 5.05 -12.35 21.76
N LYS A 69 4.15 -12.42 20.78
CA LYS A 69 3.00 -13.34 20.81
C LYS A 69 2.77 -14.09 19.49
N HIS A 70 3.57 -13.83 18.46
CA HIS A 70 3.55 -14.61 17.24
C HIS A 70 4.60 -15.74 17.28
N GLN A 71 4.31 -16.84 16.61
CA GLN A 71 5.20 -18.01 16.49
C GLN A 71 6.00 -17.99 15.18
N SER A 72 5.62 -17.13 14.25
CA SER A 72 6.26 -16.97 12.95
C SER A 72 6.35 -15.50 12.60
N TRP A 73 7.04 -15.20 11.52
CA TRP A 73 7.29 -13.83 11.05
C TRP A 73 5.99 -13.09 10.77
N ILE A 74 5.97 -11.81 11.13
CA ILE A 74 4.84 -10.92 10.89
C ILE A 74 4.97 -10.36 9.48
N THR A 75 4.04 -10.74 8.63
CA THR A 75 4.04 -10.43 7.20
C THR A 75 3.23 -9.19 6.86
N THR A 76 2.26 -8.84 7.70
CA THR A 76 1.38 -7.69 7.47
C THR A 76 0.83 -7.12 8.78
N LEU A 77 0.66 -5.81 8.81
CA LEU A 77 0.11 -5.03 9.93
C LEU A 77 -0.84 -3.98 9.39
N ASN A 78 -2.01 -3.82 10.00
CA ASN A 78 -2.96 -2.77 9.64
C ASN A 78 -3.70 -2.24 10.86
N PHE A 79 -3.96 -0.94 10.88
CA PHE A 79 -4.86 -0.32 11.85
C PHE A 79 -6.29 -0.27 11.32
N PHE A 80 -7.27 -0.43 12.20
CA PHE A 80 -8.61 0.01 11.92
C PHE A 80 -8.68 1.53 12.01
N LYS A 81 -9.46 2.15 11.11
CA LYS A 81 -9.53 3.62 11.05
C LYS A 81 -10.45 4.24 12.09
N GLN A 82 -11.54 3.56 12.44
CA GLN A 82 -12.62 4.11 13.28
C GLN A 82 -12.63 3.58 14.72
N ILE A 83 -11.86 2.54 14.98
CA ILE A 83 -11.80 1.89 16.30
C ILE A 83 -10.36 1.68 16.72
N SER A 84 -10.13 1.71 18.03
CA SER A 84 -8.79 1.57 18.61
C SER A 84 -8.29 0.13 18.59
N LEU A 85 -8.27 -0.46 17.38
CA LEU A 85 -7.77 -1.81 17.13
C LEU A 85 -6.72 -1.79 16.01
N PHE A 86 -5.87 -2.80 16.04
CA PHE A 86 -5.00 -3.15 14.92
C PHE A 86 -4.96 -4.66 14.73
N ILE A 87 -4.55 -5.07 13.54
CA ILE A 87 -4.41 -6.48 13.18
C ILE A 87 -2.99 -6.79 12.71
N SER A 88 -2.59 -8.02 12.95
CA SER A 88 -1.33 -8.57 12.47
C SER A 88 -1.56 -9.92 11.79
N GLY A 89 -0.91 -10.11 10.65
CA GLY A 89 -0.87 -11.38 9.93
C GLY A 89 0.48 -12.07 10.09
N SER A 90 0.43 -13.38 10.31
CA SER A 90 1.56 -14.30 10.43
C SER A 90 1.08 -15.69 9.99
N SER A 91 1.23 -16.75 10.81
CA SER A 91 0.52 -18.02 10.65
C SER A 91 -0.99 -17.93 10.95
N SER A 92 -1.43 -16.84 11.53
CA SER A 92 -2.83 -16.51 11.82
C SER A 92 -3.02 -15.00 11.84
N VAL A 93 -4.25 -14.54 11.71
CA VAL A 93 -4.58 -13.13 11.97
C VAL A 93 -4.85 -12.97 13.45
N LYS A 94 -4.26 -11.96 14.08
CA LYS A 94 -4.54 -11.58 15.47
C LYS A 94 -5.05 -10.14 15.53
N ILE A 95 -6.05 -9.93 16.38
CA ILE A 95 -6.67 -8.62 16.62
C ILE A 95 -6.21 -8.13 17.99
N TRP A 96 -5.78 -6.88 18.07
CA TRP A 96 -5.18 -6.24 19.22
C TRP A 96 -5.88 -4.93 19.54
N SER A 97 -5.91 -4.56 20.82
CA SER A 97 -6.32 -3.20 21.23
C SER A 97 -5.12 -2.26 21.21
N SER A 98 -5.27 -1.11 20.57
CA SER A 98 -4.26 -0.04 20.65
C SER A 98 -4.31 0.77 21.96
N ASN A 99 -5.37 0.60 22.76
CA ASN A 99 -5.51 1.24 24.08
C ASN A 99 -4.90 0.43 25.24
N LEU A 100 -4.71 -0.89 25.05
CA LEU A 100 -4.19 -1.82 26.08
C LEU A 100 -2.72 -2.13 25.87
N LEU A 101 -1.91 -1.12 25.61
CA LEU A 101 -0.49 -1.31 25.28
C LEU A 101 0.36 -1.73 26.49
N SER A 102 -0.04 -1.37 27.73
CA SER A 102 0.69 -1.74 28.95
C SER A 102 0.65 -3.22 29.28
N ASN A 103 -0.37 -3.95 28.83
CA ASN A 103 -0.48 -5.40 28.96
C ASN A 103 -1.08 -6.01 27.70
N PRO A 104 -0.29 -6.13 26.63
CA PRO A 104 -0.80 -6.51 25.33
C PRO A 104 -1.20 -7.98 25.33
N LYS A 105 -2.48 -8.22 25.25
CA LYS A 105 -3.08 -9.51 24.91
C LYS A 105 -3.78 -9.33 23.58
N PHE A 106 -3.62 -10.33 22.69
CA PHE A 106 -4.52 -10.32 21.53
C PHE A 106 -5.94 -10.58 22.03
N LEU A 107 -6.88 -9.81 21.49
CA LEU A 107 -8.28 -9.96 21.84
C LEU A 107 -8.84 -11.22 21.20
N LEU A 108 -8.47 -11.46 19.94
CA LEU A 108 -8.96 -12.59 19.16
C LEU A 108 -7.87 -13.11 18.22
N LYS A 109 -7.93 -14.43 17.95
CA LYS A 109 -7.10 -15.13 16.96
C LYS A 109 -8.01 -15.76 15.92
N LEU A 110 -7.81 -15.42 14.64
CA LEU A 110 -8.50 -15.97 13.51
C LEU A 110 -7.60 -17.02 12.86
N GLN A 111 -7.98 -18.30 12.97
CA GLN A 111 -7.11 -19.42 12.58
C GLN A 111 -7.85 -20.42 11.71
N GLU A 112 -8.13 -20.05 10.45
CA GLU A 112 -8.69 -20.97 9.47
C GLU A 112 -7.85 -21.10 8.20
N HIS A 113 -6.83 -20.24 8.04
CA HIS A 113 -5.83 -20.45 7.00
C HIS A 113 -4.89 -21.59 7.37
N SER A 114 -4.55 -22.42 6.39
CA SER A 114 -3.61 -23.54 6.56
C SER A 114 -2.14 -23.13 6.33
N SER A 115 -1.89 -21.88 5.91
CA SER A 115 -0.54 -21.34 5.70
C SER A 115 -0.47 -19.86 6.07
N ASN A 116 0.72 -19.26 5.94
CA ASN A 116 0.98 -17.89 6.35
C ASN A 116 0.14 -16.88 5.58
N ILE A 117 -0.35 -15.88 6.31
CA ILE A 117 -1.01 -14.69 5.76
C ILE A 117 0.02 -13.87 5.00
N GLN A 118 -0.30 -13.39 3.80
CA GLN A 118 0.57 -12.53 3.01
C GLN A 118 0.09 -11.07 2.96
N CYS A 119 -1.20 -10.89 2.90
CA CYS A 119 -1.82 -9.56 2.79
C CYS A 119 -3.13 -9.50 3.57
N LEU A 120 -3.46 -8.29 4.01
CA LEU A 120 -4.69 -7.98 4.74
C LEU A 120 -5.30 -6.72 4.15
N ALA A 121 -6.62 -6.70 4.03
CA ALA A 121 -7.40 -5.50 3.73
C ALA A 121 -8.52 -5.35 4.76
N LEU A 122 -8.86 -4.11 5.09
CA LEU A 122 -9.89 -3.78 6.07
C LEU A 122 -10.98 -2.94 5.42
N ARG A 123 -12.24 -3.40 5.51
CA ARG A 123 -13.39 -2.56 5.28
C ARG A 123 -13.76 -1.90 6.61
N ASN A 124 -13.59 -0.58 6.67
CA ASN A 124 -13.83 0.20 7.90
C ASN A 124 -15.27 0.72 8.03
N SER A 125 -16.11 0.52 6.99
CA SER A 125 -17.55 0.79 7.08
C SER A 125 -18.26 -0.32 7.85
N THR A 126 -19.45 -0.04 8.36
CA THR A 126 -20.30 -1.03 9.04
C THR A 126 -21.08 -1.88 8.03
N PRO A 127 -21.09 -3.22 8.17
CA PRO A 127 -20.30 -4.01 9.10
C PRO A 127 -18.82 -4.04 8.71
N SER A 128 -17.91 -3.97 9.72
CA SER A 128 -16.47 -4.08 9.47
C SER A 128 -16.12 -5.49 8.96
N VAL A 129 -15.22 -5.55 7.99
CA VAL A 129 -14.76 -6.82 7.40
C VAL A 129 -13.23 -6.86 7.39
N ILE A 130 -12.67 -7.94 7.86
CA ILE A 130 -11.26 -8.28 7.66
C ILE A 130 -11.19 -9.20 6.44
N ILE A 131 -10.30 -8.91 5.50
CA ILE A 131 -10.04 -9.76 4.34
C ILE A 131 -8.59 -10.18 4.38
N SER A 132 -8.33 -11.48 4.30
CA SER A 132 -6.99 -12.04 4.36
C SER A 132 -6.67 -12.87 3.13
N GLY A 133 -5.51 -12.63 2.55
CA GLY A 133 -4.91 -13.44 1.49
C GLY A 133 -3.70 -14.22 2.03
N SER A 134 -3.56 -15.47 1.63
CA SER A 134 -2.61 -16.40 2.22
C SER A 134 -1.81 -17.20 1.18
N LYS A 135 -0.72 -17.80 1.67
CA LYS A 135 0.04 -18.83 0.95
C LYS A 135 -0.75 -20.11 0.70
N ASP A 136 -1.91 -20.30 1.35
CA ASP A 136 -2.82 -21.41 1.09
C ASP A 136 -3.71 -21.20 -0.13
N CYS A 137 -3.43 -20.15 -0.93
CA CYS A 137 -4.14 -19.79 -2.16
C CYS A 137 -5.58 -19.29 -1.94
N ASN A 138 -5.99 -19.07 -0.70
CA ASN A 138 -7.35 -18.64 -0.38
C ASN A 138 -7.41 -17.17 0.02
N ILE A 139 -8.57 -16.56 -0.28
CA ILE A 139 -8.99 -15.28 0.26
C ILE A 139 -10.14 -15.55 1.23
N LYS A 140 -10.01 -15.12 2.48
CA LYS A 140 -11.04 -15.31 3.51
C LYS A 140 -11.61 -13.98 3.97
N PHE A 141 -12.93 -13.97 4.18
CA PHE A 141 -13.71 -12.82 4.60
C PHE A 141 -14.25 -13.07 6.01
N TRP A 142 -13.82 -12.23 6.94
CA TRP A 142 -14.14 -12.33 8.35
C TRP A 142 -15.07 -11.19 8.74
N TYR A 143 -16.18 -11.55 9.34
CA TYR A 143 -17.19 -10.61 9.80
C TYR A 143 -17.33 -10.67 11.31
N GLN A 144 -17.56 -9.52 11.90
CA GLN A 144 -17.89 -9.44 13.32
C GLN A 144 -19.37 -9.76 13.49
N LYS A 145 -19.66 -10.85 14.22
CA LYS A 145 -21.00 -11.24 14.62
C LYS A 145 -21.03 -11.31 16.15
N GLU A 146 -21.88 -10.50 16.78
CA GLU A 146 -21.89 -10.32 18.22
C GLU A 146 -20.50 -9.88 18.72
N ASN A 147 -19.82 -10.66 19.52
CA ASN A 147 -18.46 -10.37 20.00
C ASN A 147 -17.38 -11.26 19.37
N GLN A 148 -17.70 -11.95 18.28
CA GLN A 148 -16.79 -12.89 17.62
C GLN A 148 -16.56 -12.50 16.17
N TRP A 149 -15.38 -12.81 15.68
CA TRP A 149 -15.06 -12.72 14.25
C TRP A 149 -15.13 -14.12 13.65
N ILE A 150 -15.99 -14.30 12.68
CA ILE A 150 -16.20 -15.58 11.98
C ILE A 150 -15.88 -15.45 10.51
N CYS A 151 -15.31 -16.49 9.92
CA CYS A 151 -15.09 -16.58 8.49
C CYS A 151 -16.42 -16.96 7.81
N LEU A 152 -17.06 -16.00 7.19
CA LEU A 152 -18.32 -16.25 6.47
C LEU A 152 -18.10 -16.76 5.07
N GLN A 153 -16.98 -16.41 4.44
CA GLN A 153 -16.74 -16.79 3.06
C GLN A 153 -15.25 -17.03 2.79
N THR A 154 -14.99 -18.02 1.92
CA THR A 154 -13.67 -18.30 1.36
C THR A 154 -13.76 -18.35 -0.15
N ILE A 155 -12.95 -17.56 -0.85
CA ILE A 155 -12.76 -17.62 -2.30
C ILE A 155 -11.53 -18.48 -2.57
N ARG A 156 -11.70 -19.51 -3.44
CA ARG A 156 -10.68 -20.51 -3.83
C ARG A 156 -10.39 -20.45 -5.34
N GLU A 157 -10.21 -19.25 -5.86
CA GLU A 157 -10.04 -19.03 -7.30
C GLU A 157 -8.57 -18.81 -7.71
N HIS A 158 -7.69 -18.49 -6.74
CA HIS A 158 -6.25 -18.51 -6.95
C HIS A 158 -5.70 -19.93 -6.83
N SER A 159 -4.78 -20.30 -7.72
CA SER A 159 -4.09 -21.59 -7.69
C SER A 159 -2.69 -21.53 -7.07
N ASN A 160 -2.23 -20.33 -6.67
CA ASN A 160 -0.97 -20.10 -5.99
C ASN A 160 -1.13 -18.98 -4.95
N ILE A 161 -0.05 -18.60 -4.28
CA ILE A 161 0.00 -17.61 -3.21
C ILE A 161 -0.78 -16.34 -3.57
N VAL A 162 -1.67 -15.90 -2.68
CA VAL A 162 -2.33 -14.59 -2.78
C VAL A 162 -1.38 -13.54 -2.21
N SER A 163 -0.80 -12.72 -3.09
CA SER A 163 0.29 -11.80 -2.75
C SER A 163 -0.17 -10.37 -2.46
N GLY A 164 -1.29 -9.93 -3.02
CA GLY A 164 -1.81 -8.58 -2.85
C GLY A 164 -3.32 -8.52 -2.79
N LEU A 165 -3.82 -7.59 -1.96
CA LEU A 165 -5.23 -7.25 -1.83
C LEU A 165 -5.38 -5.73 -1.79
N SER A 166 -6.40 -5.20 -2.45
CA SER A 166 -6.80 -3.80 -2.31
C SER A 166 -8.31 -3.66 -2.38
N LEU A 167 -8.89 -2.93 -1.43
CA LEU A 167 -10.30 -2.52 -1.42
C LEU A 167 -10.43 -1.14 -2.03
N ASN A 168 -11.53 -0.92 -2.75
CA ASN A 168 -11.93 0.42 -3.15
C ASN A 168 -12.42 1.24 -1.93
N GLN A 169 -12.61 2.53 -2.12
CA GLN A 169 -12.97 3.45 -1.03
C GLN A 169 -14.34 3.12 -0.39
N GLU A 170 -15.30 2.64 -1.17
CA GLU A 170 -16.62 2.22 -0.67
C GLU A 170 -16.58 0.89 0.06
N GLY A 171 -15.53 0.09 -0.12
CA GLY A 171 -15.40 -1.23 0.50
C GLY A 171 -16.32 -2.29 -0.10
N ASN A 172 -16.82 -2.07 -1.33
CA ASN A 172 -17.72 -3.01 -2.05
C ASN A 172 -17.03 -3.72 -3.22
N SER A 173 -15.80 -3.34 -3.57
CA SER A 173 -14.99 -3.98 -4.59
C SER A 173 -13.60 -4.28 -4.06
N LEU A 174 -13.14 -5.50 -4.27
CA LEU A 174 -11.83 -6.00 -3.91
C LEU A 174 -11.10 -6.43 -5.18
N ILE A 175 -9.84 -6.10 -5.28
CA ILE A 175 -8.93 -6.69 -6.26
C ILE A 175 -7.89 -7.51 -5.52
N SER A 176 -7.51 -8.64 -6.11
CA SER A 176 -6.42 -9.49 -5.61
C SER A 176 -5.47 -9.87 -6.74
N CYS A 177 -4.22 -10.11 -6.40
CA CYS A 177 -3.25 -10.72 -7.30
C CYS A 177 -2.48 -11.84 -6.60
N GLY A 178 -2.02 -12.80 -7.38
CA GLY A 178 -1.30 -13.97 -6.88
C GLY A 178 -0.17 -14.41 -7.80
N ASP A 179 0.63 -15.34 -7.26
CA ASP A 179 1.74 -15.96 -8.00
C ASP A 179 1.25 -16.95 -9.07
N ASP A 180 -0.06 -17.08 -9.26
CA ASP A 180 -0.72 -17.82 -10.33
C ASP A 180 -0.93 -16.99 -11.61
N ASN A 181 -0.38 -15.78 -11.66
CA ASN A 181 -0.50 -14.86 -12.77
C ASN A 181 -1.93 -14.38 -13.03
N GLN A 182 -2.77 -14.31 -12.00
CA GLN A 182 -4.14 -13.82 -12.11
C GLN A 182 -4.37 -12.58 -11.23
N ILE A 183 -5.17 -11.68 -11.77
CA ILE A 183 -5.82 -10.61 -11.02
C ILE A 183 -7.30 -10.95 -10.96
N LEU A 184 -7.87 -11.03 -9.76
CA LEU A 184 -9.30 -11.23 -9.58
C LEU A 184 -9.96 -9.90 -9.22
N ILE A 185 -11.06 -9.61 -9.90
CA ILE A 185 -11.98 -8.54 -9.54
C ILE A 185 -13.16 -9.17 -8.82
N ILE A 186 -13.37 -8.76 -7.59
CA ILE A 186 -14.33 -9.36 -6.68
C ILE A 186 -15.27 -8.28 -6.20
N LYS A 187 -16.58 -8.44 -6.36
CA LYS A 187 -17.59 -7.46 -5.94
C LYS A 187 -18.48 -8.06 -4.85
N CYS A 188 -18.83 -7.21 -3.88
CA CYS A 188 -19.82 -7.51 -2.86
C CYS A 188 -21.20 -7.19 -3.43
N THR A 189 -22.05 -8.21 -3.57
CA THR A 189 -23.40 -8.04 -4.16
C THR A 189 -24.49 -7.83 -3.11
N ASP A 190 -24.41 -8.54 -1.98
CA ASP A 190 -25.46 -8.52 -0.95
C ASP A 190 -24.80 -8.35 0.43
N GLU A 191 -24.31 -7.16 0.74
CA GLU A 191 -23.62 -6.74 1.98
C GLU A 191 -22.57 -7.71 2.57
N GLN A 192 -22.74 -9.03 2.37
CA GLN A 192 -21.89 -10.07 2.93
C GLN A 192 -21.40 -11.12 1.91
N ARG A 193 -21.87 -11.10 0.66
CA ARG A 193 -21.49 -12.07 -0.36
C ARG A 193 -20.57 -11.46 -1.40
N TRP A 194 -19.40 -12.04 -1.55
CA TRP A 194 -18.36 -11.61 -2.49
C TRP A 194 -18.28 -12.59 -3.66
N ASN A 195 -18.34 -12.08 -4.88
CA ASN A 195 -18.31 -12.88 -6.09
C ASN A 195 -17.18 -12.40 -6.99
N VAL A 196 -16.44 -13.35 -7.58
CA VAL A 196 -15.46 -13.05 -8.63
C VAL A 196 -16.24 -12.71 -9.90
N VAL A 197 -16.09 -11.47 -10.36
CA VAL A 197 -16.80 -10.96 -11.54
C VAL A 197 -15.92 -10.87 -12.79
N GLN A 198 -14.59 -10.84 -12.59
CA GLN A 198 -13.64 -10.82 -13.71
C GLN A 198 -12.32 -11.44 -13.28
N LYS A 199 -11.66 -12.14 -14.21
CA LYS A 199 -10.28 -12.62 -14.09
C LYS A 199 -9.45 -11.99 -15.20
N ILE A 200 -8.31 -11.41 -14.85
CA ILE A 200 -7.38 -10.78 -15.78
C ILE A 200 -6.04 -11.51 -15.66
N GLN A 201 -5.43 -11.83 -16.79
CA GLN A 201 -4.07 -12.39 -16.80
C GLN A 201 -3.06 -11.28 -16.51
N GLY A 202 -2.25 -11.48 -15.49
CA GLY A 202 -1.25 -10.51 -15.08
C GLY A 202 -0.29 -11.08 -14.03
N HIS A 203 0.98 -11.20 -14.39
CA HIS A 203 2.01 -11.66 -13.47
C HIS A 203 2.56 -10.49 -12.67
N GLY A 204 2.20 -10.39 -11.40
CA GLY A 204 2.66 -9.33 -10.50
C GLY A 204 2.13 -9.51 -9.08
N VAL A 205 2.65 -8.72 -8.17
CA VAL A 205 2.44 -8.91 -6.72
C VAL A 205 1.90 -7.68 -6.00
N ARG A 206 1.66 -6.58 -6.74
CA ARG A 206 1.19 -5.32 -6.16
C ARG A 206 0.10 -4.70 -6.99
N LEU A 207 -0.93 -4.28 -6.31
CA LEU A 207 -2.05 -3.55 -6.90
C LEU A 207 -2.63 -2.57 -5.87
N SER A 208 -3.30 -1.54 -6.38
CA SER A 208 -4.02 -0.58 -5.54
C SER A 208 -5.17 0.02 -6.32
N PHE A 209 -6.35 0.07 -5.72
CA PHE A 209 -7.41 0.93 -6.23
C PHE A 209 -6.96 2.40 -6.19
N ILE A 210 -7.32 3.14 -7.23
CA ILE A 210 -7.13 4.59 -7.36
C ILE A 210 -8.49 5.28 -7.16
N SER A 211 -9.53 4.71 -7.76
CA SER A 211 -10.92 5.17 -7.65
C SER A 211 -11.86 3.97 -7.63
N GLN A 212 -13.16 4.20 -7.67
CA GLN A 212 -14.16 3.14 -7.79
C GLN A 212 -14.02 2.35 -9.11
N GLU A 213 -13.55 3.03 -10.15
CA GLU A 213 -13.51 2.52 -11.53
C GLU A 213 -12.08 2.34 -12.06
N SER A 214 -11.05 2.50 -11.22
CA SER A 214 -9.68 2.38 -11.69
C SER A 214 -8.74 1.82 -10.64
N PHE A 215 -7.74 1.06 -11.11
CA PHE A 215 -6.67 0.53 -10.27
C PHE A 215 -5.34 0.52 -10.99
N ALA A 216 -4.26 0.52 -10.21
CA ALA A 216 -2.90 0.31 -10.66
C ALA A 216 -2.44 -1.12 -10.37
N PHE A 217 -1.67 -1.68 -11.26
CA PHE A 217 -1.03 -2.98 -11.11
C PHE A 217 0.45 -2.88 -11.48
N GLN A 218 1.32 -3.45 -10.63
CA GLN A 218 2.75 -3.55 -10.88
C GLN A 218 3.08 -4.95 -11.39
N PRO A 219 3.33 -5.12 -12.70
CA PRO A 219 3.78 -6.40 -13.23
C PRO A 219 5.15 -6.79 -12.68
N TRP A 220 5.36 -8.08 -12.56
CA TRP A 220 6.64 -8.66 -12.17
C TRP A 220 7.72 -8.36 -13.20
N GLN A 221 8.91 -7.98 -12.73
CA GLN A 221 10.07 -7.69 -13.57
C GLN A 221 9.81 -6.69 -14.72
N SER A 222 8.91 -5.75 -14.51
CA SER A 222 8.55 -4.71 -15.48
C SER A 222 9.06 -3.33 -15.02
N ASP A 223 9.49 -2.53 -15.97
CA ASP A 223 9.79 -1.11 -15.79
C ASP A 223 8.57 -0.20 -16.02
N LYS A 224 7.39 -0.81 -16.07
CA LYS A 224 6.12 -0.14 -16.28
C LYS A 224 5.13 -0.52 -15.20
N LEU A 225 4.36 0.45 -14.76
CA LEU A 225 3.15 0.29 -13.98
C LEU A 225 1.96 0.34 -14.92
N GLU A 226 1.03 -0.60 -14.79
CA GLU A 226 -0.19 -0.67 -15.59
C GLU A 226 -1.36 -0.01 -14.89
N LEU A 227 -2.17 0.74 -15.64
CA LEU A 227 -3.41 1.34 -15.19
C LEU A 227 -4.58 0.66 -15.88
N TYR A 228 -5.55 0.26 -15.07
CA TYR A 228 -6.79 -0.36 -15.50
C TYR A 228 -7.97 0.56 -15.17
N THR A 229 -8.91 0.66 -16.11
CA THR A 229 -10.15 1.43 -15.93
C THR A 229 -11.34 0.56 -16.29
N TYR A 230 -12.43 0.74 -15.55
CA TYR A 230 -13.71 0.07 -15.84
C TYR A 230 -14.36 0.67 -17.06
N GLU A 231 -14.71 -0.18 -18.02
CA GLU A 231 -15.39 0.18 -19.25
C GLU A 231 -16.88 -0.21 -19.15
N PRO A 232 -17.79 0.75 -18.93
CA PRO A 232 -19.19 0.44 -18.69
C PRO A 232 -19.88 -0.30 -19.85
N GLN A 233 -19.43 -0.05 -21.08
CA GLN A 233 -20.03 -0.66 -22.28
C GLN A 233 -19.84 -2.18 -22.32
N ILE A 234 -18.72 -2.67 -21.78
CA ILE A 234 -18.39 -4.10 -21.73
C ILE A 234 -18.51 -4.69 -20.33
N GLY A 235 -18.73 -3.84 -19.32
CA GLY A 235 -18.87 -4.26 -17.93
C GLY A 235 -17.60 -4.80 -17.29
N GLN A 236 -16.41 -4.45 -17.79
CA GLN A 236 -15.13 -5.02 -17.39
C GLN A 236 -14.04 -3.97 -17.23
N TYR A 237 -13.03 -4.28 -16.40
CA TYR A 237 -11.79 -3.50 -16.33
C TYR A 237 -10.89 -3.85 -17.51
N GLN A 238 -10.36 -2.82 -18.16
CA GLN A 238 -9.41 -2.95 -19.27
C GLN A 238 -8.12 -2.18 -18.94
N LYS A 239 -6.97 -2.74 -19.37
CA LYS A 239 -5.71 -2.02 -19.34
C LYS A 239 -5.73 -0.96 -20.41
N ASN A 240 -5.62 0.30 -20.03
CA ASN A 240 -5.67 1.42 -20.98
C ASN A 240 -4.40 2.27 -20.95
N LYS A 241 -3.52 2.16 -19.96
CA LYS A 241 -2.29 2.93 -19.91
C LYS A 241 -1.16 2.24 -19.15
N GLU A 242 0.07 2.64 -19.49
CA GLU A 242 1.29 2.26 -18.80
C GLU A 242 2.07 3.53 -18.39
N ILE A 243 2.69 3.50 -17.23
CA ILE A 243 3.55 4.56 -16.72
C ILE A 243 4.94 3.99 -16.55
N ALA A 244 5.95 4.61 -17.19
CA ALA A 244 7.34 4.25 -16.99
C ALA A 244 7.77 4.55 -15.55
N ILE A 245 8.38 3.58 -14.88
CA ILE A 245 8.86 3.67 -13.51
C ILE A 245 10.32 3.24 -13.42
N LYS A 246 10.96 3.56 -12.30
CA LYS A 246 12.31 3.09 -12.01
C LYS A 246 12.26 1.70 -11.36
N GLY A 247 13.29 0.91 -11.64
CA GLY A 247 13.45 -0.45 -11.18
C GLY A 247 13.92 -1.33 -12.31
N SER A 248 14.54 -2.45 -11.98
CA SER A 248 15.08 -3.37 -12.97
C SER A 248 14.16 -4.58 -13.12
N LYS A 249 14.45 -5.39 -14.12
CA LYS A 249 13.90 -6.74 -14.30
C LYS A 249 14.34 -7.73 -13.21
N GLN A 250 14.72 -7.23 -12.03
CA GLN A 250 15.21 -8.03 -10.91
C GLN A 250 14.06 -8.48 -10.01
N PHE A 251 14.35 -9.49 -9.21
CA PHE A 251 13.41 -10.03 -8.23
C PHE A 251 12.95 -8.98 -7.22
N CYS A 252 11.69 -9.01 -6.85
CA CYS A 252 11.09 -8.08 -5.91
C CYS A 252 10.28 -8.83 -4.84
N THR A 253 10.58 -8.58 -3.56
CA THR A 253 9.84 -9.20 -2.44
C THR A 253 8.39 -8.74 -2.39
N HIS A 254 7.47 -9.59 -1.95
CA HIS A 254 6.02 -9.39 -2.01
C HIS A 254 5.50 -8.33 -1.01
N LEU A 255 5.97 -8.33 0.21
CA LEU A 255 5.35 -7.71 1.39
C LEU A 255 5.41 -6.17 1.49
N PHE A 256 5.59 -5.44 0.40
CA PHE A 256 5.46 -3.98 0.35
C PHE A 256 4.18 -3.63 -0.42
N PRO A 257 3.12 -3.11 0.21
CA PRO A 257 1.88 -2.80 -0.48
C PRO A 257 2.05 -1.62 -1.45
N CYS A 258 1.39 -1.68 -2.58
CA CYS A 258 1.09 -0.51 -3.38
C CYS A 258 0.00 0.28 -2.65
N SER A 259 0.13 1.61 -2.58
CA SER A 259 -0.88 2.44 -1.92
C SER A 259 -1.10 3.76 -2.64
N PHE A 260 -2.37 4.12 -2.80
CA PHE A 260 -2.80 5.38 -3.35
C PHE A 260 -3.27 6.32 -2.24
N ILE A 261 -2.81 7.57 -2.27
CA ILE A 261 -3.17 8.62 -1.33
C ILE A 261 -4.08 9.63 -2.05
N PRO A 262 -5.40 9.56 -1.86
CA PRO A 262 -6.34 10.39 -2.61
C PRO A 262 -6.15 11.88 -2.39
N SER A 263 -5.85 12.31 -1.15
CA SER A 263 -5.68 13.72 -0.77
C SER A 263 -4.53 14.43 -1.50
N LYS A 264 -3.53 13.67 -1.97
CA LYS A 264 -2.36 14.19 -2.69
C LYS A 264 -2.27 13.69 -4.13
N HIS A 265 -3.17 12.79 -4.55
CA HIS A 265 -3.11 12.10 -5.84
C HIS A 265 -1.77 11.38 -6.08
N ILE A 266 -1.21 10.78 -5.04
CA ILE A 266 0.08 10.09 -5.09
C ILE A 266 -0.12 8.60 -5.00
N LEU A 267 0.46 7.87 -5.95
CA LEU A 267 0.58 6.43 -5.89
C LEU A 267 2.03 6.06 -5.53
N LEU A 268 2.18 5.26 -4.48
CA LEU A 268 3.43 4.64 -4.09
C LEU A 268 3.47 3.21 -4.63
N SER A 269 4.50 2.89 -5.40
CA SER A 269 4.76 1.51 -5.86
C SER A 269 6.24 1.17 -5.72
N LYS A 270 6.51 -0.03 -5.20
CA LYS A 270 7.86 -0.57 -5.13
C LYS A 270 8.16 -1.41 -6.37
N ASN A 271 9.33 -1.22 -6.96
CA ASN A 271 9.85 -2.05 -8.03
C ASN A 271 11.34 -2.35 -7.79
N ALA A 272 11.68 -3.61 -7.53
CA ALA A 272 13.01 -4.03 -7.10
C ALA A 272 13.55 -3.19 -5.93
N TYR A 273 14.59 -2.39 -6.16
CA TYR A 273 15.23 -1.52 -5.16
C TYR A 273 14.70 -0.09 -5.16
N ASN A 274 13.67 0.19 -5.96
CA ASN A 274 13.14 1.53 -6.12
C ASN A 274 11.76 1.66 -5.51
N LEU A 275 11.52 2.75 -4.80
CA LEU A 275 10.19 3.23 -4.46
C LEU A 275 9.82 4.33 -5.43
N ASN A 276 8.79 4.10 -6.19
CA ASN A 276 8.29 5.02 -7.21
C ASN A 276 7.10 5.80 -6.65
N LEU A 277 7.21 7.10 -6.67
CA LEU A 277 6.20 8.06 -6.24
C LEU A 277 5.64 8.74 -7.49
N ILE A 278 4.41 8.40 -7.81
CA ILE A 278 3.75 8.74 -9.06
C ILE A 278 2.60 9.69 -8.75
N ARG A 279 2.60 10.86 -9.36
CA ARG A 279 1.44 11.75 -9.33
C ARG A 279 0.44 11.28 -10.38
N LEU A 280 -0.80 11.07 -9.96
CA LEU A 280 -1.90 10.71 -10.84
C LEU A 280 -2.80 11.93 -11.08
N ASN A 281 -3.23 12.11 -12.31
CA ASN A 281 -4.31 13.02 -12.63
C ASN A 281 -5.61 12.23 -12.72
N THR A 282 -6.46 12.40 -11.71
CA THR A 282 -7.75 11.70 -11.58
C THR A 282 -8.91 12.59 -12.05
N SER A 283 -8.65 13.83 -12.48
CA SER A 283 -9.70 14.78 -12.89
C SER A 283 -10.08 14.67 -14.37
N SER A 284 -9.30 13.92 -15.17
CA SER A 284 -9.58 13.69 -16.58
C SER A 284 -10.31 12.37 -16.80
N SER A 285 -11.11 12.26 -17.87
CA SER A 285 -11.76 11.01 -18.28
C SER A 285 -10.75 9.88 -18.55
N ILE A 286 -9.52 10.23 -18.86
CA ILE A 286 -8.43 9.27 -19.05
C ILE A 286 -7.44 9.45 -17.88
N LEU A 287 -7.23 8.38 -17.12
CA LEU A 287 -6.29 8.37 -16.01
C LEU A 287 -4.85 8.52 -16.53
N HIS A 288 -4.17 9.55 -16.07
CA HIS A 288 -2.77 9.85 -16.42
C HIS A 288 -1.90 9.87 -15.19
N GLY A 289 -0.64 9.46 -15.32
CA GLY A 289 0.31 9.52 -14.24
C GLY A 289 1.72 9.90 -14.72
N LYS A 290 2.47 10.53 -13.83
CA LYS A 290 3.86 10.93 -14.04
C LYS A 290 4.69 10.50 -12.84
N LEU A 291 5.80 9.84 -13.09
CA LEU A 291 6.80 9.57 -12.07
C LEU A 291 7.42 10.90 -11.62
N GLU A 292 7.21 11.28 -10.37
CA GLU A 292 7.76 12.52 -9.80
C GLU A 292 9.08 12.28 -9.07
N GLN A 293 9.14 11.18 -8.30
CA GLN A 293 10.33 10.79 -7.56
C GLN A 293 10.52 9.29 -7.58
N ALA A 294 11.77 8.85 -7.73
CA ALA A 294 12.19 7.50 -7.44
C ALA A 294 13.22 7.54 -6.32
N ILE A 295 12.98 6.80 -5.25
CA ILE A 295 13.91 6.63 -4.15
C ILE A 295 14.61 5.30 -4.36
N GLU A 296 15.91 5.36 -4.64
CA GLU A 296 16.74 4.18 -4.88
C GLU A 296 17.43 3.74 -3.61
N PHE A 297 17.39 2.44 -3.34
CA PHE A 297 18.10 1.79 -2.25
C PHE A 297 19.24 0.97 -2.85
N ASN A 298 20.47 1.42 -2.67
CA ASN A 298 21.66 0.77 -3.23
C ASN A 298 21.96 -0.56 -2.52
N TYR A 299 22.00 -1.64 -3.29
CA TYR A 299 22.38 -2.97 -2.80
C TYR A 299 23.60 -3.46 -3.60
N PRO A 300 24.81 -3.48 -3.01
CA PRO A 300 26.03 -3.89 -3.71
C PRO A 300 26.06 -5.38 -4.08
N ASN A 301 25.28 -6.22 -3.43
CA ASN A 301 25.28 -7.68 -3.64
C ASN A 301 23.86 -8.19 -3.87
N ASN A 302 23.41 -8.27 -5.07
CA ASN A 302 22.29 -9.03 -5.71
C ASN A 302 21.22 -9.73 -4.85
N TRP A 303 21.00 -9.36 -3.60
CA TRP A 303 20.02 -9.97 -2.72
C TRP A 303 18.72 -9.15 -2.70
N LEU A 304 17.73 -9.70 -3.40
CA LEU A 304 16.28 -9.53 -3.22
C LEU A 304 15.86 -8.22 -2.54
N GLY A 305 15.89 -7.08 -3.22
CA GLY A 305 15.39 -5.77 -2.78
C GLY A 305 14.46 -5.78 -1.56
N THR A 306 15.01 -6.10 -0.38
CA THR A 306 14.26 -6.26 0.86
C THR A 306 14.04 -4.89 1.48
N ILE A 307 13.07 -4.16 0.89
CA ILE A 307 12.57 -2.90 1.38
C ILE A 307 11.14 -3.15 1.81
N PHE A 308 10.80 -2.72 3.02
CA PHE A 308 9.46 -2.77 3.56
C PHE A 308 9.07 -1.40 4.08
N GLY A 309 7.79 -1.10 4.12
CA GLY A 309 7.38 0.21 4.59
C GLY A 309 5.91 0.50 4.31
N THR A 310 5.52 1.70 4.65
CA THR A 310 4.17 2.23 4.48
C THR A 310 4.21 3.74 4.28
N MET A 311 3.10 4.30 3.82
CA MET A 311 2.86 5.73 3.77
C MET A 311 1.73 6.07 4.75
N SER A 312 1.83 7.22 5.43
CA SER A 312 0.74 7.72 6.25
C SER A 312 -0.51 7.99 5.41
N GLU A 313 -1.68 7.92 6.02
CA GLU A 313 -2.96 8.02 5.30
C GLU A 313 -3.14 9.38 4.61
N ASN A 314 -2.63 10.44 5.23
CA ASN A 314 -2.60 11.80 4.65
C ASN A 314 -1.45 12.02 3.66
N GLY A 315 -0.53 11.06 3.53
CA GLY A 315 0.64 11.11 2.66
C GLY A 315 1.74 12.06 3.14
N ASP A 316 1.74 12.48 4.40
CA ASP A 316 2.77 13.38 4.94
C ASP A 316 4.09 12.66 5.21
N PHE A 317 4.02 11.36 5.54
CA PHE A 317 5.19 10.57 5.88
C PHE A 317 5.27 9.28 5.06
N LEU A 318 6.46 9.01 4.55
CA LEU A 318 6.86 7.73 3.99
C LEU A 318 7.86 7.07 4.95
N ILE A 319 7.49 5.91 5.49
CA ILE A 319 8.26 5.17 6.47
C ILE A 319 8.76 3.89 5.82
N THR A 320 10.06 3.67 5.84
CA THR A 320 10.70 2.53 5.18
C THR A 320 11.72 1.87 6.10
N TRP A 321 11.92 0.59 5.90
CA TRP A 321 13.03 -0.19 6.42
C TRP A 321 13.71 -0.90 5.25
N ASP A 322 15.03 -0.99 5.30
CA ASP A 322 15.79 -1.75 4.32
C ASP A 322 16.81 -2.68 4.99
N SER A 323 17.11 -3.80 4.35
CA SER A 323 17.97 -4.84 4.92
C SER A 323 19.46 -4.46 4.95
N GLN A 324 19.86 -3.43 4.24
CA GLN A 324 21.25 -2.96 4.23
C GLN A 324 21.52 -2.06 5.43
N SER A 325 20.74 -1.00 5.57
CA SER A 325 20.88 -0.09 6.72
C SER A 325 20.38 -0.72 8.01
N LYS A 326 19.42 -1.66 7.92
CA LYS A 326 18.67 -2.23 9.05
C LYS A 326 18.03 -1.16 9.93
N GLN A 327 17.65 -0.04 9.33
CA GLN A 327 17.12 1.12 10.01
C GLN A 327 15.73 1.48 9.49
N ILE A 328 14.90 2.02 10.38
CA ILE A 328 13.69 2.72 9.99
C ILE A 328 14.07 4.11 9.51
N GLN A 329 13.74 4.42 8.27
CA GLN A 329 13.94 5.70 7.65
C GLN A 329 12.59 6.39 7.47
N ILE A 330 12.50 7.64 7.86
CA ILE A 330 11.29 8.45 7.73
C ILE A 330 11.56 9.60 6.79
N ARG A 331 10.69 9.75 5.80
CA ARG A 331 10.72 10.85 4.84
C ARG A 331 9.45 11.65 4.96
N LYS A 332 9.59 12.97 4.91
CA LYS A 332 8.47 13.92 4.97
C LYS A 332 8.16 14.47 3.59
N TYR A 333 6.88 14.57 3.27
CA TYR A 333 6.38 15.23 2.07
C TYR A 333 6.73 16.70 2.03
N LYS A 334 7.15 17.18 0.86
CA LYS A 334 7.44 18.59 0.59
C LYS A 334 7.01 18.95 -0.82
N GLU A 335 6.26 20.03 -0.95
CA GLU A 335 5.96 20.61 -2.25
C GLU A 335 7.14 21.42 -2.78
N ILE A 336 7.37 21.33 -4.07
CA ILE A 336 8.44 22.01 -4.78
C ILE A 336 7.83 22.75 -5.96
N TYR A 337 8.16 24.02 -6.08
CA TYR A 337 7.80 24.83 -7.22
C TYR A 337 8.98 24.94 -8.19
N LYS A 338 8.87 24.31 -9.35
CA LYS A 338 9.88 24.39 -10.41
C LYS A 338 9.56 25.60 -11.29
N GLN A 339 10.48 26.55 -11.40
CA GLN A 339 10.40 27.60 -12.40
C GLN A 339 10.73 26.98 -13.76
N ARG A 340 9.80 27.03 -14.72
CA ARG A 340 10.15 26.76 -16.12
C ARG A 340 10.98 27.93 -16.64
N ARG A 341 12.24 27.70 -16.97
CA ARG A 341 12.98 28.58 -17.86
C ARG A 341 12.38 28.39 -19.25
N THR A 342 11.62 29.37 -19.73
CA THR A 342 11.17 29.41 -21.12
C THR A 342 12.37 29.73 -22.01
N GLN A 343 12.95 28.68 -22.58
CA GLN A 343 13.88 28.82 -23.72
C GLN A 343 13.13 28.55 -25.03
N ASP A 344 11.92 29.02 -25.21
CA ASP A 344 11.29 29.12 -26.55
C ASP A 344 10.03 29.98 -26.44
N SER A 345 10.22 31.22 -26.88
CA SER A 345 9.14 32.16 -27.18
C SER A 345 8.50 31.81 -28.53
N LYS A 346 7.70 30.73 -28.60
CA LYS A 346 6.72 30.54 -29.69
C LYS A 346 5.66 29.53 -29.25
N MET A 347 4.41 29.99 -29.34
CA MET A 347 3.15 29.28 -29.11
C MET A 347 2.65 29.17 -27.66
N CYS A 348 2.08 30.26 -27.15
CA CYS A 348 0.85 30.17 -26.36
C CYS A 348 -0.28 30.70 -27.24
N THR A 349 -1.00 29.81 -27.91
CA THR A 349 -2.29 30.13 -28.50
C THR A 349 -3.35 29.77 -27.44
N ILE A 350 -4.09 30.78 -27.03
CA ILE A 350 -5.25 30.72 -26.13
C ILE A 350 -6.39 30.08 -26.95
N PHE A 351 -6.95 29.03 -26.44
CA PHE A 351 -8.33 28.60 -26.69
C PHE A 351 -9.02 28.33 -25.37
#